data_41e1f9dc6891659856af0a76eb56f84a
#
_entry.id   41e1f9dc6891659856af0a76eb56f84a
#
_cell.length_a   1.000
_cell.length_b   1.000
_cell.length_c   1.000
_cell.angle_alpha   90.00
_cell.angle_beta   90.00
_cell.angle_gamma   90.00
#
_symmetry.space_group_name_H-M   'P 1'
#
loop_
_entity.id
_entity.type
_entity.pdbx_description
1 polymer ?
#
loop_
_entity_poly.entity_id
_entity_poly.type
_entity_poly.pdbx_seq_one_letter_code
_entity_poly.pdbx_strand_id
1 'polypeptide(L)'
;VSATPRISCVILCHNYGRYLDQAITSCLEQEPGNFALHEIIIIDDGSNDETEEVCRRHEKNIKVTRRSQQGFGQTLTDAFLLSTGDWVALLDADDWFHPSKLRTCAEAMTSETLFIEHWENVVDSNGNPKLQEPHPGGNTSTLVVHREAALSLLPVTNEIFFHTLREASRGAVLKDPLTFYRIHSHSMTDRSTAGLSQDYRAEVCLELSDRLRMMEGAPPTWATIRQLRGISQHFRALASGHRVESALQRRKHLSAMILLPGMLIATLRARDPIAPWLRSLSAAIAGQPLVQLSTPQGERAEQ
;
A
#
# COMPACT_ATOMS: atom_id res chain seq x y z
N VAL A 1 -25.61 6.06 17.90
CA VAL A 1 -24.21 6.53 18.06
C VAL A 1 -23.34 5.38 17.58
N SER A 2 -22.57 5.60 16.51
CA SER A 2 -21.58 4.62 16.07
C SER A 2 -20.56 4.38 17.19
N ALA A 3 -20.19 3.13 17.42
CA ALA A 3 -19.16 2.83 18.42
C ALA A 3 -17.83 3.49 18.01
N THR A 4 -17.07 3.98 18.99
CA THR A 4 -15.74 4.55 18.75
C THR A 4 -14.84 3.50 18.08
N PRO A 5 -14.27 3.75 16.88
CA PRO A 5 -13.46 2.77 16.18
C PRO A 5 -12.19 2.45 16.96
N ARG A 6 -11.89 1.16 17.10
CA ARG A 6 -10.66 0.66 17.73
C ARG A 6 -9.61 0.44 16.63
N ILE A 7 -8.47 1.12 16.74
CA ILE A 7 -7.40 1.07 15.74
C ILE A 7 -6.21 0.29 16.31
N SER A 8 -5.80 -0.78 15.64
CA SER A 8 -4.52 -1.46 15.84
C SER A 8 -3.47 -0.82 14.94
N CYS A 9 -2.39 -0.28 15.50
CA CYS A 9 -1.20 0.09 14.74
C CYS A 9 -0.32 -1.13 14.59
N VAL A 10 0.05 -1.49 13.36
CA VAL A 10 0.91 -2.65 13.11
C VAL A 10 2.16 -2.22 12.36
N ILE A 11 3.31 -2.41 13.00
CA ILE A 11 4.63 -2.06 12.46
C ILE A 11 5.29 -3.32 11.90
N LEU A 12 5.63 -3.28 10.60
CA LEU A 12 6.31 -4.36 9.89
C LEU A 12 7.81 -4.11 9.95
N CYS A 13 8.59 -5.02 10.53
CA CYS A 13 10.01 -4.83 10.79
C CYS A 13 10.85 -6.01 10.30
N HIS A 14 11.94 -5.69 9.59
CA HIS A 14 13.05 -6.61 9.29
C HIS A 14 14.34 -5.80 9.15
N ASN A 15 15.21 -5.87 10.17
CA ASN A 15 16.49 -5.16 10.22
C ASN A 15 16.39 -3.62 10.11
N TYR A 16 15.38 -3.05 10.77
CA TYR A 16 15.18 -1.60 10.87
C TYR A 16 15.18 -1.09 12.31
N GLY A 17 15.89 -1.78 13.21
CA GLY A 17 15.98 -1.41 14.64
C GLY A 17 16.38 0.05 14.86
N ARG A 18 17.28 0.59 14.03
CA ARG A 18 17.72 2.00 14.09
C ARG A 18 16.60 3.04 13.87
N TYR A 19 15.51 2.67 13.24
CA TYR A 19 14.36 3.55 12.98
C TYR A 19 13.13 3.19 13.82
N LEU A 20 13.09 1.96 14.33
CA LEU A 20 11.92 1.39 14.99
C LEU A 20 11.46 2.20 16.21
N ASP A 21 12.38 2.81 16.97
CA ASP A 21 12.04 3.66 18.11
C ASP A 21 11.16 4.85 17.70
N GLN A 22 11.49 5.50 16.59
CA GLN A 22 10.71 6.60 16.04
C GLN A 22 9.34 6.12 15.53
N ALA A 23 9.28 4.98 14.87
CA ALA A 23 8.04 4.38 14.39
C ALA A 23 7.08 4.09 15.56
N ILE A 24 7.57 3.44 16.63
CA ILE A 24 6.77 3.13 17.83
C ILE A 24 6.29 4.42 18.51
N THR A 25 7.20 5.36 18.75
CA THR A 25 6.88 6.65 19.39
C THR A 25 5.80 7.39 18.62
N SER A 26 5.88 7.41 17.28
CA SER A 26 4.88 8.07 16.45
C SER A 26 3.47 7.47 16.57
N CYS A 27 3.38 6.17 16.84
CA CYS A 27 2.09 5.51 17.11
C CYS A 27 1.55 5.86 18.51
N LEU A 28 2.43 6.04 19.50
CA LEU A 28 2.06 6.37 20.88
C LEU A 28 1.65 7.83 21.04
N GLU A 29 2.26 8.75 20.29
CA GLU A 29 2.08 10.20 20.40
C GLU A 29 1.03 10.76 19.45
N GLN A 30 -0.01 9.97 19.13
CA GLN A 30 -1.09 10.44 18.29
C GLN A 30 -2.00 11.43 19.02
N GLU A 31 -2.42 12.49 18.30
CA GLU A 31 -3.39 13.47 18.82
C GLU A 31 -4.72 12.80 19.18
N PRO A 32 -5.38 13.24 20.25
CA PRO A 32 -6.67 12.69 20.62
C PRO A 32 -7.73 12.96 19.55
N GLY A 33 -8.67 12.03 19.38
CA GLY A 33 -9.76 12.09 18.41
C GLY A 33 -10.87 11.12 18.74
N ASN A 34 -11.83 10.98 17.84
CA ASN A 34 -12.93 10.03 18.02
C ASN A 34 -12.50 8.60 17.60
N PHE A 35 -11.46 8.08 18.23
CA PHE A 35 -10.97 6.71 18.07
C PHE A 35 -10.35 6.23 19.40
N ALA A 36 -10.15 4.93 19.50
CA ALA A 36 -9.33 4.31 20.54
C ALA A 36 -8.09 3.66 19.91
N LEU A 37 -6.89 4.10 20.31
CA LEU A 37 -5.68 3.34 20.04
C LEU A 37 -5.76 2.03 20.83
N HIS A 38 -6.05 0.94 20.12
CA HIS A 38 -6.38 -0.34 20.77
C HIS A 38 -5.13 -1.11 21.16
N GLU A 39 -4.14 -1.13 20.28
CA GLU A 39 -2.86 -1.84 20.47
C GLU A 39 -1.82 -1.34 19.46
N ILE A 40 -0.55 -1.57 19.78
CA ILE A 40 0.56 -1.44 18.85
C ILE A 40 1.22 -2.81 18.76
N ILE A 41 1.32 -3.37 17.56
CA ILE A 41 1.91 -4.68 17.30
C ILE A 41 3.15 -4.50 16.43
N ILE A 42 4.26 -5.10 16.85
CA ILE A 42 5.47 -5.21 16.04
C ILE A 42 5.53 -6.63 15.49
N ILE A 43 5.65 -6.76 14.18
CA ILE A 43 5.92 -8.06 13.53
C ILE A 43 7.37 -8.03 13.07
N ASP A 44 8.22 -8.70 13.83
CA ASP A 44 9.65 -8.84 13.53
C ASP A 44 9.87 -10.09 12.67
N ASP A 45 10.13 -9.89 11.40
CA ASP A 45 10.36 -10.95 10.41
C ASP A 45 11.82 -11.45 10.41
N GLY A 46 12.34 -11.76 11.60
CA GLY A 46 13.64 -12.38 11.77
C GLY A 46 14.80 -11.40 11.72
N SER A 47 14.68 -10.23 12.35
CA SER A 47 15.77 -9.27 12.47
C SER A 47 16.95 -9.82 13.27
N ASN A 48 18.15 -9.38 12.90
CA ASN A 48 19.40 -9.73 13.58
C ASN A 48 20.24 -8.49 13.97
N ASP A 49 19.61 -7.33 13.95
CA ASP A 49 20.11 -6.02 14.38
C ASP A 49 19.59 -5.65 15.79
N GLU A 50 19.63 -4.37 16.15
CA GLU A 50 19.16 -3.84 17.44
C GLU A 50 17.62 -3.87 17.64
N THR A 51 16.83 -4.42 16.70
CA THR A 51 15.36 -4.46 16.76
C THR A 51 14.85 -5.03 18.09
N GLU A 52 15.44 -6.12 18.59
CA GLU A 52 15.02 -6.72 19.87
C GLU A 52 15.25 -5.80 21.08
N GLU A 53 16.37 -5.09 21.09
CA GLU A 53 16.69 -4.13 22.16
C GLU A 53 15.70 -2.97 22.16
N VAL A 54 15.36 -2.44 20.97
CA VAL A 54 14.36 -1.39 20.85
C VAL A 54 12.99 -1.87 21.33
N CYS A 55 12.53 -3.04 20.92
CA CYS A 55 11.27 -3.61 21.37
C CYS A 55 11.23 -3.75 22.91
N ARG A 56 12.32 -4.17 23.54
CA ARG A 56 12.40 -4.32 25.02
C ARG A 56 12.23 -2.96 25.73
N ARG A 57 12.72 -1.87 25.18
CA ARG A 57 12.51 -0.53 25.77
C ARG A 57 11.05 -0.10 25.79
N HIS A 58 10.24 -0.60 24.86
CA HIS A 58 8.82 -0.30 24.73
C HIS A 58 7.88 -1.41 25.20
N GLU A 59 8.37 -2.49 25.85
CA GLU A 59 7.62 -3.71 26.18
C GLU A 59 6.28 -3.50 26.88
N LYS A 60 6.12 -2.39 27.61
CA LYS A 60 4.89 -2.05 28.33
C LYS A 60 3.77 -1.53 27.43
N ASN A 61 4.12 -1.06 26.23
CA ASN A 61 3.22 -0.34 25.34
C ASN A 61 2.95 -1.08 24.02
N ILE A 62 3.70 -2.13 23.72
CA ILE A 62 3.64 -2.86 22.46
C ILE A 62 3.46 -4.35 22.67
N LYS A 63 2.93 -5.02 21.65
CA LYS A 63 2.98 -6.48 21.51
C LYS A 63 4.01 -6.82 20.42
N VAL A 64 4.86 -7.80 20.67
CA VAL A 64 5.88 -8.21 19.70
C VAL A 64 5.63 -9.65 19.27
N THR A 65 5.58 -9.89 17.97
CA THR A 65 5.61 -11.22 17.37
C THR A 65 6.91 -11.35 16.58
N ARG A 66 7.80 -12.21 17.05
CA ARG A 66 9.07 -12.51 16.38
C ARG A 66 9.04 -13.90 15.78
N ARG A 67 9.58 -14.05 14.58
CA ARG A 67 9.65 -15.33 13.87
C ARG A 67 10.89 -15.39 12.97
N SER A 68 11.14 -16.56 12.38
CA SER A 68 12.09 -16.67 11.27
C SER A 68 11.57 -15.93 10.03
N GLN A 69 12.45 -15.35 9.25
CA GLN A 69 12.11 -14.60 8.05
C GLN A 69 11.22 -15.38 7.10
N GLN A 70 10.05 -14.83 6.78
CA GLN A 70 9.06 -15.40 5.86
C GLN A 70 8.71 -14.45 4.71
N GLY A 71 9.18 -13.21 4.80
CA GLY A 71 9.00 -12.19 3.78
C GLY A 71 7.76 -11.31 3.96
N PHE A 72 7.76 -10.23 3.20
CA PHE A 72 6.82 -9.12 3.32
C PHE A 72 5.34 -9.55 3.25
N GLY A 73 4.97 -10.38 2.26
CA GLY A 73 3.58 -10.82 2.09
C GLY A 73 3.03 -11.58 3.30
N GLN A 74 3.84 -12.46 3.92
CA GLN A 74 3.42 -13.15 5.13
C GLN A 74 3.34 -12.19 6.32
N THR A 75 4.29 -11.26 6.45
CA THR A 75 4.27 -10.23 7.49
C THR A 75 3.02 -9.36 7.39
N LEU A 76 2.65 -8.97 6.17
CA LEU A 76 1.44 -8.20 5.91
C LEU A 76 0.16 -9.01 6.19
N THR A 77 0.15 -10.31 5.86
CA THR A 77 -0.96 -11.23 6.21
C THR A 77 -1.14 -11.32 7.72
N ASP A 78 -0.05 -11.49 8.46
CA ASP A 78 -0.08 -11.59 9.92
C ASP A 78 -0.50 -10.30 10.61
N ALA A 79 -0.25 -9.14 9.97
CA ALA A 79 -0.73 -7.86 10.49
C ALA A 79 -2.24 -7.87 10.76
N PHE A 80 -3.01 -8.50 9.89
CA PHE A 80 -4.46 -8.60 10.04
C PHE A 80 -4.91 -9.80 10.88
N LEU A 81 -4.18 -10.92 10.85
CA LEU A 81 -4.50 -12.09 11.67
C LEU A 81 -4.27 -11.81 13.16
N LEU A 82 -3.19 -11.12 13.51
CA LEU A 82 -2.79 -10.84 14.89
C LEU A 82 -3.48 -9.62 15.50
N SER A 83 -3.92 -8.67 14.67
CA SER A 83 -4.65 -7.49 15.17
C SER A 83 -6.05 -7.87 15.67
N THR A 84 -6.55 -7.08 16.64
CA THR A 84 -7.88 -7.30 17.25
C THR A 84 -8.74 -6.05 17.28
N GLY A 85 -8.23 -4.92 16.78
CA GLY A 85 -9.00 -3.70 16.53
C GLY A 85 -9.93 -3.84 15.33
N ASP A 86 -10.82 -2.88 15.16
CA ASP A 86 -11.76 -2.84 14.04
C ASP A 86 -11.06 -2.39 12.76
N TRP A 87 -10.01 -1.57 12.91
CA TRP A 87 -9.18 -1.03 11.86
C TRP A 87 -7.71 -1.32 12.11
N VAL A 88 -6.94 -1.48 11.05
CA VAL A 88 -5.50 -1.70 11.08
C VAL A 88 -4.81 -0.55 10.36
N ALA A 89 -4.02 0.23 11.09
CA ALA A 89 -3.12 1.24 10.54
C ALA A 89 -1.74 0.61 10.36
N LEU A 90 -1.32 0.44 9.11
CA LEU A 90 -0.05 -0.18 8.76
C LEU A 90 1.09 0.84 8.80
N LEU A 91 2.29 0.38 9.18
CA LEU A 91 3.50 1.18 9.20
C LEU A 91 4.73 0.31 8.92
N ASP A 92 5.56 0.70 7.98
CA ASP A 92 6.89 0.13 7.80
C ASP A 92 7.84 0.70 8.88
N ALA A 93 8.71 -0.11 9.43
CA ALA A 93 9.53 0.27 10.59
C ALA A 93 10.55 1.39 10.33
N ASP A 94 10.81 1.74 9.08
CA ASP A 94 11.66 2.85 8.66
C ASP A 94 10.91 4.18 8.48
N ASP A 95 9.58 4.17 8.56
CA ASP A 95 8.69 5.33 8.46
C ASP A 95 8.18 5.78 9.82
N TRP A 96 7.42 6.89 9.86
CA TRP A 96 6.69 7.31 11.06
C TRP A 96 5.42 8.09 10.72
N PHE A 97 4.44 8.04 11.63
CA PHE A 97 3.17 8.73 11.48
C PHE A 97 3.28 10.22 11.80
N HIS A 98 2.50 11.03 11.11
CA HIS A 98 2.19 12.39 11.53
C HIS A 98 1.29 12.33 12.79
N PRO A 99 1.44 13.24 13.78
CA PRO A 99 0.65 13.21 15.02
C PRO A 99 -0.86 13.19 14.80
N SER A 100 -1.37 13.81 13.76
CA SER A 100 -2.81 13.87 13.45
C SER A 100 -3.35 12.67 12.69
N LYS A 101 -2.50 11.68 12.33
CA LYS A 101 -2.90 10.61 11.40
C LYS A 101 -4.14 9.86 11.85
N LEU A 102 -4.12 9.30 13.05
CA LEU A 102 -5.24 8.45 13.49
C LEU A 102 -6.53 9.25 13.66
N ARG A 103 -6.44 10.52 14.15
CA ARG A 103 -7.59 11.40 14.25
C ARG A 103 -8.20 11.69 12.88
N THR A 104 -7.38 12.12 11.91
CA THR A 104 -7.85 12.47 10.57
C THR A 104 -8.42 11.24 9.84
N CYS A 105 -7.77 10.06 9.95
CA CYS A 105 -8.32 8.83 9.41
C CYS A 105 -9.65 8.43 10.07
N ALA A 106 -9.76 8.57 11.41
CA ALA A 106 -11.01 8.25 12.12
C ALA A 106 -12.20 9.12 11.68
N GLU A 107 -11.97 10.37 11.31
CA GLU A 107 -12.99 11.27 10.75
C GLU A 107 -13.53 10.78 9.39
N ALA A 108 -12.73 10.03 8.63
CA ALA A 108 -13.11 9.44 7.35
C ALA A 108 -13.76 8.04 7.48
N MET A 109 -13.78 7.45 8.70
CA MET A 109 -14.38 6.13 8.95
C MET A 109 -15.90 6.25 9.03
N THR A 110 -16.58 5.78 7.99
CA THR A 110 -18.04 5.69 7.92
C THR A 110 -18.46 4.22 7.81
N SER A 111 -19.77 3.93 7.83
CA SER A 111 -20.29 2.58 7.59
C SER A 111 -19.96 2.05 6.17
N GLU A 112 -19.69 2.94 5.24
CA GLU A 112 -19.38 2.61 3.86
C GLU A 112 -17.87 2.52 3.59
N THR A 113 -17.04 3.09 4.46
CA THR A 113 -15.59 3.10 4.29
C THR A 113 -14.98 1.79 4.83
N LEU A 114 -14.12 1.15 4.06
CA LEU A 114 -13.37 -0.04 4.45
C LEU A 114 -11.87 0.09 4.20
N PHE A 115 -11.45 1.17 3.54
CA PHE A 115 -10.09 1.44 3.16
C PHE A 115 -9.85 2.95 3.18
N ILE A 116 -8.76 3.37 3.78
CA ILE A 116 -8.30 4.75 3.79
C ILE A 116 -6.86 4.77 3.32
N GLU A 117 -6.59 5.62 2.37
CA GLU A 117 -5.27 5.93 1.85
C GLU A 117 -5.04 7.43 2.00
N HIS A 118 -3.82 7.84 2.32
CA HIS A 118 -3.51 9.26 2.48
C HIS A 118 -2.18 9.60 1.82
N TRP A 119 -1.92 10.89 1.64
CA TRP A 119 -0.67 11.39 1.13
C TRP A 119 0.45 11.27 2.16
N GLU A 120 1.69 11.50 1.72
CA GLU A 120 2.90 11.34 2.50
C GLU A 120 3.90 12.48 2.28
N ASN A 121 4.74 12.73 3.27
CA ASN A 121 5.94 13.54 3.16
C ASN A 121 7.13 12.62 2.87
N VAL A 122 7.79 12.82 1.74
CA VAL A 122 8.97 12.01 1.38
C VAL A 122 10.21 12.63 1.99
N VAL A 123 10.97 11.84 2.76
CA VAL A 123 12.16 12.27 3.49
C VAL A 123 13.38 11.41 3.19
N ASP A 124 14.57 11.94 3.51
CA ASP A 124 15.84 11.19 3.43
C ASP A 124 16.07 10.32 4.68
N SER A 125 17.20 9.62 4.73
CA SER A 125 17.60 8.77 5.87
C SER A 125 17.68 9.52 7.21
N ASN A 126 17.84 10.84 7.19
CA ASN A 126 17.94 11.70 8.37
C ASN A 126 16.62 12.38 8.75
N GLY A 127 15.56 12.17 7.93
CA GLY A 127 14.26 12.80 8.12
C GLY A 127 14.12 14.18 7.48
N ASN A 128 15.07 14.60 6.64
CA ASN A 128 14.95 15.88 5.92
C ASN A 128 14.06 15.71 4.69
N PRO A 129 13.22 16.71 4.33
CA PRO A 129 12.37 16.65 3.16
C PRO A 129 13.17 16.42 1.88
N LYS A 130 12.76 15.43 1.07
CA LYS A 130 13.29 15.17 -0.28
C LYS A 130 12.43 15.79 -1.37
N LEU A 131 11.15 15.97 -1.10
CA LEU A 131 10.20 16.66 -1.97
C LEU A 131 9.69 17.91 -1.27
N GLN A 132 9.44 18.97 -2.02
CA GLN A 132 8.86 20.21 -1.48
C GLN A 132 7.37 20.07 -1.21
N GLU A 133 6.68 19.30 -2.05
CA GLU A 133 5.24 19.06 -1.96
C GLU A 133 4.96 17.63 -1.50
N PRO A 134 3.89 17.41 -0.74
CA PRO A 134 3.42 16.08 -0.39
C PRO A 134 3.20 15.22 -1.63
N HIS A 135 3.45 13.93 -1.48
CA HIS A 135 3.29 12.94 -2.55
C HIS A 135 2.05 12.07 -2.28
N PRO A 136 1.28 11.68 -3.31
CA PRO A 136 0.25 10.67 -3.15
C PRO A 136 0.82 9.38 -2.57
N GLY A 137 0.15 8.82 -1.57
CA GLY A 137 0.53 7.57 -0.93
C GLY A 137 0.33 6.34 -1.82
N GLY A 138 -0.04 5.24 -1.21
CA GLY A 138 -0.32 3.96 -1.86
C GLY A 138 0.65 2.85 -1.45
N ASN A 139 1.62 3.17 -0.60
CA ASN A 139 2.47 2.19 0.08
C ASN A 139 1.87 1.79 1.44
N THR A 140 2.44 0.78 2.05
CA THR A 140 2.02 0.20 3.32
C THR A 140 1.75 1.26 4.40
N SER A 141 2.68 2.18 4.60
CA SER A 141 2.63 3.19 5.67
C SER A 141 1.54 4.24 5.49
N THR A 142 0.90 4.28 4.33
CA THR A 142 -0.20 5.22 4.05
C THR A 142 -1.59 4.58 4.14
N LEU A 143 -1.68 3.31 4.52
CA LEU A 143 -2.93 2.55 4.52
C LEU A 143 -3.51 2.38 5.93
N VAL A 144 -4.84 2.59 6.03
CA VAL A 144 -5.65 2.19 7.18
C VAL A 144 -6.84 1.38 6.65
N VAL A 145 -6.92 0.11 7.05
CA VAL A 145 -7.84 -0.85 6.43
C VAL A 145 -8.75 -1.48 7.48
N HIS A 146 -10.04 -1.59 7.16
CA HIS A 146 -11.01 -2.27 8.01
C HIS A 146 -10.65 -3.75 8.09
N ARG A 147 -10.45 -4.25 9.32
CA ARG A 147 -9.87 -5.57 9.55
C ARG A 147 -10.67 -6.70 8.91
N GLU A 148 -11.99 -6.77 9.10
CA GLU A 148 -12.79 -7.85 8.53
C GLU A 148 -12.80 -7.87 7.01
N ALA A 149 -12.79 -6.69 6.38
CA ALA A 149 -12.70 -6.60 4.93
C ALA A 149 -11.34 -7.13 4.44
N ALA A 150 -10.26 -6.78 5.13
CA ALA A 150 -8.90 -7.27 4.82
C ALA A 150 -8.81 -8.79 4.99
N LEU A 151 -9.38 -9.38 6.06
CA LEU A 151 -9.38 -10.83 6.29
C LEU A 151 -9.96 -11.61 5.10
N SER A 152 -10.94 -11.07 4.39
CA SER A 152 -11.53 -11.70 3.20
C SER A 152 -10.59 -11.76 1.99
N LEU A 153 -9.51 -10.96 2.00
CA LEU A 153 -8.50 -10.90 0.95
C LEU A 153 -7.27 -11.76 1.25
N LEU A 154 -7.12 -12.26 2.48
CA LEU A 154 -5.93 -13.00 2.90
C LEU A 154 -5.85 -14.41 2.27
N PRO A 155 -4.63 -14.96 2.15
CA PRO A 155 -3.33 -14.32 2.35
C PRO A 155 -3.04 -13.31 1.24
N VAL A 156 -2.20 -12.30 1.53
CA VAL A 156 -1.80 -11.29 0.56
C VAL A 156 -0.29 -11.34 0.32
N THR A 157 0.15 -10.99 -0.87
CA THR A 157 1.57 -10.93 -1.24
C THR A 157 2.10 -9.50 -1.24
N ASN A 158 1.19 -8.53 -1.31
CA ASN A 158 1.52 -7.11 -1.36
C ASN A 158 0.33 -6.24 -0.90
N GLU A 159 0.58 -5.01 -0.46
CA GLU A 159 -0.42 -4.03 -0.03
C GLU A 159 -1.45 -3.67 -1.12
N ILE A 160 -1.07 -3.81 -2.40
CA ILE A 160 -1.96 -3.58 -3.56
C ILE A 160 -3.26 -4.40 -3.47
N PHE A 161 -3.26 -5.54 -2.78
CA PHE A 161 -4.47 -6.33 -2.56
C PHE A 161 -5.57 -5.52 -1.87
N PHE A 162 -5.22 -4.65 -0.93
CA PHE A 162 -6.21 -3.84 -0.21
C PHE A 162 -6.79 -2.71 -1.06
N HIS A 163 -6.10 -2.26 -2.12
CA HIS A 163 -6.63 -1.29 -3.07
C HIS A 163 -7.90 -1.79 -3.77
N THR A 164 -8.15 -3.10 -3.78
CA THR A 164 -9.41 -3.70 -4.23
C THR A 164 -10.62 -3.07 -3.55
N LEU A 165 -10.52 -2.72 -2.27
CA LEU A 165 -11.61 -2.08 -1.51
C LEU A 165 -11.89 -0.66 -2.03
N ARG A 166 -10.85 0.09 -2.41
CA ARG A 166 -11.01 1.38 -3.07
C ARG A 166 -11.71 1.23 -4.43
N GLU A 167 -11.26 0.27 -5.24
CA GLU A 167 -11.86 0.01 -6.56
C GLU A 167 -13.31 -0.50 -6.46
N ALA A 168 -13.68 -1.08 -5.31
CA ALA A 168 -15.07 -1.45 -4.99
C ALA A 168 -15.91 -0.25 -4.51
N SER A 169 -15.38 0.98 -4.58
CA SER A 169 -16.00 2.21 -4.06
C SER A 169 -16.23 2.20 -2.54
N ARG A 170 -15.36 1.49 -1.80
CA ARG A 170 -15.35 1.41 -0.33
C ARG A 170 -14.12 2.10 0.27
N GLY A 171 -13.46 2.96 -0.48
CA GLY A 171 -12.26 3.68 -0.08
C GLY A 171 -12.44 5.18 0.05
N ALA A 172 -11.63 5.79 0.93
CA ALA A 172 -11.40 7.23 1.02
C ALA A 172 -9.92 7.52 0.75
N VAL A 173 -9.66 8.57 -0.03
CA VAL A 173 -8.30 9.07 -0.30
C VAL A 173 -8.19 10.48 0.30
N LEU A 174 -7.31 10.62 1.30
CA LEU A 174 -7.06 11.89 1.98
C LEU A 174 -5.83 12.56 1.38
N LYS A 175 -5.92 13.85 1.06
CA LYS A 175 -4.78 14.61 0.54
C LYS A 175 -3.87 15.15 1.65
N ASP A 176 -4.16 14.81 2.90
CA ASP A 176 -3.34 15.16 4.05
C ASP A 176 -2.10 14.26 4.10
N PRO A 177 -0.89 14.81 4.25
CA PRO A 177 0.35 14.03 4.34
C PRO A 177 0.53 13.48 5.76
N LEU A 178 -0.10 12.33 6.03
CA LEU A 178 -0.20 11.77 7.37
C LEU A 178 0.89 10.75 7.73
N THR A 179 1.87 10.56 6.86
CA THR A 179 3.06 9.73 7.10
C THR A 179 4.29 10.40 6.52
N PHE A 180 5.41 10.21 7.18
CA PHE A 180 6.74 10.53 6.68
C PHE A 180 7.35 9.25 6.11
N TYR A 181 7.47 9.19 4.79
CA TYR A 181 8.02 8.07 4.05
C TYR A 181 9.52 8.25 3.83
N ARG A 182 10.32 7.33 4.37
CA ARG A 182 11.77 7.42 4.34
C ARG A 182 12.37 6.70 3.13
N ILE A 183 13.26 7.39 2.43
CA ILE A 183 14.04 6.81 1.34
C ILE A 183 15.51 6.72 1.74
N HIS A 184 16.05 5.51 1.72
CA HIS A 184 17.46 5.22 2.02
C HIS A 184 17.97 4.04 1.16
N SER A 185 19.28 3.79 1.18
CA SER A 185 19.95 2.80 0.32
C SER A 185 19.55 1.34 0.56
N HIS A 186 18.84 1.05 1.66
CA HIS A 186 18.36 -0.29 2.01
C HIS A 186 16.84 -0.41 1.92
N SER A 187 16.15 0.61 1.40
CA SER A 187 14.70 0.53 1.19
C SER A 187 14.38 -0.57 0.18
N MET A 188 13.35 -1.39 0.45
CA MET A 188 12.87 -2.42 -0.49
C MET A 188 12.48 -1.84 -1.86
N THR A 189 12.20 -0.55 -1.91
CA THR A 189 11.91 0.21 -3.13
C THR A 189 13.16 0.71 -3.84
N ASP A 190 14.38 0.28 -3.45
CA ASP A 190 15.58 0.60 -4.22
C ASP A 190 15.45 0.04 -5.64
N ARG A 191 15.33 0.98 -6.57
CA ARG A 191 14.96 0.75 -7.97
C ARG A 191 16.18 0.79 -8.90
N SER A 192 17.34 0.43 -8.37
CA SER A 192 18.60 0.45 -9.11
C SER A 192 18.58 -0.45 -10.37
N THR A 193 17.71 -1.48 -10.39
CA THR A 193 17.62 -2.40 -11.53
C THR A 193 16.41 -2.06 -12.41
N ALA A 194 16.69 -1.57 -13.62
CA ALA A 194 15.67 -1.19 -14.59
C ALA A 194 14.65 -2.31 -14.87
N GLY A 195 13.37 -2.02 -14.71
CA GLY A 195 12.26 -2.90 -15.04
C GLY A 195 11.91 -3.97 -13.99
N LEU A 196 12.74 -4.23 -12.96
CA LEU A 196 12.45 -5.25 -11.94
C LEU A 196 11.21 -4.90 -11.11
N SER A 197 11.10 -3.65 -10.68
CA SER A 197 9.93 -3.17 -9.93
C SER A 197 8.64 -3.29 -10.75
N GLN A 198 8.71 -3.04 -12.06
CA GLN A 198 7.54 -3.14 -12.94
C GLN A 198 7.13 -4.60 -13.19
N ASP A 199 8.10 -5.50 -13.34
CA ASP A 199 7.80 -6.94 -13.47
C ASP A 199 7.11 -7.46 -12.21
N TYR A 200 7.64 -7.13 -11.03
CA TYR A 200 7.02 -7.50 -9.75
C TYR A 200 5.58 -6.97 -9.62
N ARG A 201 5.36 -5.69 -9.94
CA ARG A 201 4.00 -5.11 -9.92
C ARG A 201 3.06 -5.80 -10.90
N ALA A 202 3.56 -6.17 -12.08
CA ALA A 202 2.76 -6.91 -13.05
C ALA A 202 2.34 -8.29 -12.52
N GLU A 203 3.24 -9.00 -11.85
CA GLU A 203 2.96 -10.30 -11.23
C GLU A 203 1.91 -10.18 -10.12
N VAL A 204 2.09 -9.22 -9.19
CA VAL A 204 1.13 -8.95 -8.12
C VAL A 204 -0.27 -8.62 -8.68
N CYS A 205 -0.34 -7.75 -9.69
CA CYS A 205 -1.63 -7.40 -10.32
C CYS A 205 -2.29 -8.60 -11.01
N LEU A 206 -1.53 -9.52 -11.60
CA LEU A 206 -2.08 -10.74 -12.19
C LEU A 206 -2.60 -11.69 -11.12
N GLU A 207 -1.82 -11.92 -10.07
CA GLU A 207 -2.23 -12.75 -8.93
C GLU A 207 -3.53 -12.23 -8.34
N LEU A 208 -3.61 -10.92 -8.07
CA LEU A 208 -4.82 -10.28 -7.56
C LEU A 208 -6.00 -10.42 -8.51
N SER A 209 -5.79 -10.20 -9.81
CA SER A 209 -6.83 -10.40 -10.83
C SER A 209 -7.39 -11.82 -10.81
N ASP A 210 -6.54 -12.83 -10.71
CA ASP A 210 -6.96 -14.23 -10.71
C ASP A 210 -7.65 -14.60 -9.39
N ARG A 211 -7.18 -14.07 -8.25
CA ARG A 211 -7.84 -14.23 -6.96
C ARG A 211 -9.25 -13.66 -6.95
N LEU A 212 -9.45 -12.44 -7.46
CA LEU A 212 -10.77 -11.82 -7.54
C LEU A 212 -11.77 -12.64 -8.39
N ARG A 213 -11.29 -13.34 -9.40
CA ARG A 213 -12.12 -14.27 -10.18
C ARG A 213 -12.54 -15.49 -9.36
N MET A 214 -11.65 -16.02 -8.54
CA MET A 214 -12.01 -17.15 -7.66
C MET A 214 -13.04 -16.73 -6.62
N MET A 215 -13.00 -15.49 -6.14
CA MET A 215 -13.98 -14.93 -5.20
C MET A 215 -15.39 -14.78 -5.80
N GLU A 216 -15.55 -14.84 -7.13
CA GLU A 216 -16.89 -14.80 -7.76
C GLU A 216 -17.80 -15.95 -7.29
N GLY A 217 -17.24 -17.10 -6.91
CA GLY A 217 -18.00 -18.26 -6.41
C GLY A 217 -18.59 -18.05 -4.99
N ALA A 218 -17.97 -17.17 -4.19
CA ALA A 218 -18.42 -16.78 -2.86
C ALA A 218 -18.01 -15.32 -2.61
N PRO A 219 -18.77 -14.35 -3.16
CA PRO A 219 -18.38 -12.95 -3.10
C PRO A 219 -18.42 -12.43 -1.66
N PRO A 220 -17.43 -11.59 -1.27
CA PRO A 220 -17.42 -10.96 0.04
C PRO A 220 -18.56 -9.94 0.16
N THR A 221 -18.91 -9.57 1.39
CA THR A 221 -20.01 -8.64 1.67
C THR A 221 -19.80 -7.24 1.10
N TRP A 222 -18.56 -6.85 0.85
CA TRP A 222 -18.19 -5.51 0.35
C TRP A 222 -18.23 -5.39 -1.18
N ALA A 223 -18.40 -6.50 -1.95
CA ALA A 223 -18.44 -6.43 -3.41
C ALA A 223 -19.45 -7.39 -4.02
N THR A 224 -20.06 -6.97 -5.11
CA THR A 224 -20.88 -7.82 -5.99
C THR A 224 -19.98 -8.56 -7.00
N ILE A 225 -20.47 -9.66 -7.58
CA ILE A 225 -19.79 -10.38 -8.66
C ILE A 225 -19.42 -9.43 -9.82
N ARG A 226 -20.31 -8.48 -10.17
CA ARG A 226 -20.05 -7.51 -11.23
C ARG A 226 -18.86 -6.62 -10.89
N GLN A 227 -18.76 -6.15 -9.65
CA GLN A 227 -17.61 -5.35 -9.17
C GLN A 227 -16.34 -6.19 -9.20
N LEU A 228 -16.33 -7.40 -8.66
CA LEU A 228 -15.17 -8.29 -8.68
C LEU A 228 -14.63 -8.49 -10.11
N ARG A 229 -15.52 -8.73 -11.09
CA ARG A 229 -15.13 -8.83 -12.50
C ARG A 229 -14.50 -7.56 -13.05
N GLY A 230 -15.12 -6.42 -12.77
CA GLY A 230 -14.59 -5.12 -13.21
C GLY A 230 -13.21 -4.84 -12.61
N ILE A 231 -13.04 -5.07 -11.30
CA ILE A 231 -11.77 -4.87 -10.59
C ILE A 231 -10.70 -5.85 -11.09
N SER A 232 -11.07 -7.13 -11.30
CA SER A 232 -10.16 -8.11 -11.90
C SER A 232 -9.65 -7.66 -13.29
N GLN A 233 -10.53 -7.11 -14.13
CA GLN A 233 -10.13 -6.57 -15.44
C GLN A 233 -9.22 -5.36 -15.31
N HIS A 234 -9.49 -4.46 -14.35
CA HIS A 234 -8.64 -3.30 -14.04
C HIS A 234 -7.21 -3.73 -13.67
N PHE A 235 -7.04 -4.66 -12.71
CA PHE A 235 -5.70 -5.13 -12.33
C PHE A 235 -4.99 -5.88 -13.47
N ARG A 236 -5.72 -6.58 -14.33
CA ARG A 236 -5.15 -7.20 -15.53
C ARG A 236 -4.66 -6.15 -16.54
N ALA A 237 -5.36 -5.03 -16.66
CA ALA A 237 -4.93 -3.90 -17.48
C ALA A 237 -3.66 -3.25 -16.90
N LEU A 238 -3.62 -3.01 -15.59
CA LEU A 238 -2.43 -2.51 -14.89
C LEU A 238 -1.22 -3.43 -15.10
N ALA A 239 -1.40 -4.74 -14.96
CA ALA A 239 -0.33 -5.71 -15.20
C ALA A 239 0.25 -5.61 -16.63
N SER A 240 -0.65 -5.45 -17.61
CA SER A 240 -0.24 -5.29 -19.02
C SER A 240 0.56 -4.00 -19.22
N GLY A 241 0.14 -2.89 -18.58
CA GLY A 241 0.86 -1.62 -18.59
C GLY A 241 2.26 -1.73 -17.97
N HIS A 242 2.37 -2.33 -16.78
CA HIS A 242 3.66 -2.54 -16.12
C HIS A 242 4.63 -3.39 -16.96
N ARG A 243 4.15 -4.37 -17.71
CA ARG A 243 4.98 -5.14 -18.65
C ARG A 243 5.51 -4.31 -19.79
N VAL A 244 4.71 -3.40 -20.34
CA VAL A 244 5.16 -2.44 -21.37
C VAL A 244 6.22 -1.51 -20.78
N GLU A 245 5.98 -0.94 -19.61
CA GLU A 245 6.94 -0.07 -18.91
C GLU A 245 8.27 -0.80 -18.61
N SER A 246 8.20 -2.05 -18.12
CA SER A 246 9.39 -2.86 -17.89
C SER A 246 10.22 -3.04 -19.16
N ALA A 247 9.56 -3.34 -20.29
CA ALA A 247 10.25 -3.49 -21.57
C ALA A 247 10.92 -2.18 -22.02
N LEU A 248 10.25 -1.03 -21.82
CA LEU A 248 10.78 0.29 -22.15
C LEU A 248 11.97 0.68 -21.28
N GLN A 249 11.89 0.46 -19.95
CA GLN A 249 12.99 0.72 -19.01
C GLN A 249 14.24 -0.08 -19.36
N ARG A 250 14.06 -1.31 -19.86
CA ARG A 250 15.14 -2.18 -20.35
C ARG A 250 15.58 -1.88 -21.77
N ARG A 251 15.06 -0.81 -22.40
CA ARG A 251 15.31 -0.43 -23.81
C ARG A 251 14.96 -1.54 -24.82
N LYS A 252 14.02 -2.43 -24.48
CA LYS A 252 13.51 -3.49 -25.35
C LYS A 252 12.33 -3.00 -26.18
N HIS A 253 12.55 -2.03 -27.06
CA HIS A 253 11.49 -1.35 -27.83
C HIS A 253 10.62 -2.31 -28.64
N LEU A 254 11.22 -3.33 -29.30
CA LEU A 254 10.44 -4.32 -30.02
C LEU A 254 9.49 -5.11 -29.12
N SER A 255 9.95 -5.52 -27.93
CA SER A 255 9.11 -6.19 -26.95
C SER A 255 7.97 -5.29 -26.47
N ALA A 256 8.25 -4.00 -26.21
CA ALA A 256 7.22 -3.03 -25.85
C ALA A 256 6.16 -2.86 -26.95
N MET A 257 6.58 -2.77 -28.22
CA MET A 257 5.67 -2.71 -29.37
C MET A 257 4.76 -3.92 -29.50
N ILE A 258 5.28 -5.12 -29.24
CA ILE A 258 4.49 -6.36 -29.25
C ILE A 258 3.46 -6.39 -28.12
N LEU A 259 3.81 -5.89 -26.94
CA LEU A 259 2.93 -5.87 -25.76
C LEU A 259 1.85 -4.78 -25.82
N LEU A 260 2.11 -3.67 -26.51
CA LEU A 260 1.26 -2.48 -26.55
C LEU A 260 -0.19 -2.75 -26.99
N PRO A 261 -0.47 -3.50 -28.07
CA PRO A 261 -1.86 -3.81 -28.45
C PRO A 261 -2.63 -4.56 -27.36
N GLY A 262 -1.97 -5.53 -26.69
CA GLY A 262 -2.56 -6.25 -25.60
C GLY A 262 -2.91 -5.37 -24.39
N MET A 263 -2.04 -4.43 -24.05
CA MET A 263 -2.27 -3.41 -23.03
C MET A 263 -3.48 -2.54 -23.40
N LEU A 264 -3.54 -2.01 -24.61
CA LEU A 264 -4.64 -1.15 -25.06
C LEU A 264 -5.98 -1.89 -25.02
N ILE A 265 -6.03 -3.13 -25.48
CA ILE A 265 -7.25 -3.96 -25.40
C ILE A 265 -7.65 -4.21 -23.95
N ALA A 266 -6.70 -4.51 -23.07
CA ALA A 266 -6.99 -4.75 -21.65
C ALA A 266 -7.55 -3.47 -20.98
N THR A 267 -6.94 -2.32 -21.22
CA THR A 267 -7.38 -1.01 -20.70
C THR A 267 -8.78 -0.64 -21.19
N LEU A 268 -9.06 -0.84 -22.47
CA LEU A 268 -10.40 -0.62 -23.02
C LEU A 268 -11.46 -1.53 -22.40
N ARG A 269 -11.14 -2.82 -22.19
CA ARG A 269 -12.06 -3.76 -21.52
C ARG A 269 -12.33 -3.42 -20.07
N ALA A 270 -11.31 -2.91 -19.37
CA ALA A 270 -11.43 -2.44 -18.00
C ALA A 270 -12.18 -1.09 -17.90
N ARG A 271 -12.37 -0.38 -19.03
CA ARG A 271 -12.87 0.99 -19.09
C ARG A 271 -11.99 1.99 -18.34
N ASP A 272 -10.70 1.70 -18.27
CA ASP A 272 -9.72 2.54 -17.60
C ASP A 272 -9.27 3.69 -18.52
N PRO A 273 -8.84 4.82 -17.94
CA PRO A 273 -8.31 5.93 -18.75
C PRO A 273 -6.99 5.52 -19.42
N ILE A 274 -6.90 5.76 -20.72
CA ILE A 274 -5.71 5.45 -21.54
C ILE A 274 -4.63 6.54 -21.39
N ALA A 275 -5.02 7.77 -21.08
CA ALA A 275 -4.14 8.93 -21.06
C ALA A 275 -2.88 8.78 -20.15
N PRO A 276 -2.95 8.19 -18.94
CA PRO A 276 -1.77 7.96 -18.13
C PRO A 276 -0.74 7.07 -18.83
N TRP A 277 -1.17 6.00 -19.48
CA TRP A 277 -0.29 5.08 -20.21
C TRP A 277 0.36 5.74 -21.43
N LEU A 278 -0.36 6.61 -22.14
CA LEU A 278 0.18 7.34 -23.26
C LEU A 278 1.27 8.35 -22.81
N ARG A 279 1.09 9.00 -21.66
CA ARG A 279 2.11 9.91 -21.08
C ARG A 279 3.39 9.14 -20.73
N SER A 280 3.28 8.01 -20.06
CA SER A 280 4.44 7.16 -19.74
C SER A 280 5.14 6.66 -20.98
N LEU A 281 4.38 6.24 -21.98
CA LEU A 281 4.93 5.79 -23.25
C LEU A 281 5.70 6.91 -23.95
N SER A 282 5.15 8.13 -24.02
CA SER A 282 5.81 9.29 -24.63
C SER A 282 7.09 9.67 -23.88
N ALA A 283 7.09 9.66 -22.55
CA ALA A 283 8.27 9.92 -21.73
C ALA A 283 9.36 8.87 -21.95
N ALA A 284 8.98 7.59 -22.01
CA ALA A 284 9.92 6.50 -22.26
C ALA A 284 10.55 6.56 -23.66
N ILE A 285 9.76 6.89 -24.68
CA ILE A 285 10.26 7.08 -26.07
C ILE A 285 11.21 8.28 -26.14
N ALA A 286 10.92 9.35 -25.40
CA ALA A 286 11.77 10.55 -25.33
C ALA A 286 13.04 10.36 -24.47
N GLY A 287 13.25 9.18 -23.88
CA GLY A 287 14.38 8.91 -22.98
C GLY A 287 14.35 9.68 -21.67
N GLN A 288 13.18 10.26 -21.32
CA GLN A 288 12.97 10.94 -20.04
C GLN A 288 12.79 9.89 -18.93
N PRO A 289 13.19 10.21 -17.68
CA PRO A 289 12.88 9.34 -16.56
C PRO A 289 11.35 9.18 -16.51
N LEU A 290 10.88 7.92 -16.50
CA LEU A 290 9.47 7.63 -16.34
C LEU A 290 9.04 8.21 -15.01
N VAL A 291 8.22 9.26 -15.06
CA VAL A 291 7.45 9.69 -13.89
C VAL A 291 6.63 8.48 -13.50
N GLN A 292 6.82 7.99 -12.27
CA GLN A 292 6.01 6.90 -11.80
C GLN A 292 4.55 7.26 -11.99
N LEU A 293 3.87 6.45 -12.77
CA LEU A 293 2.44 6.33 -12.64
C LEU A 293 2.22 5.66 -11.28
N SER A 294 2.20 6.47 -10.20
CA SER A 294 1.30 6.15 -9.11
C SER A 294 -0.02 5.81 -9.78
N THR A 295 -0.63 4.67 -9.44
CA THR A 295 -1.97 4.29 -9.86
C THR A 295 -2.81 5.53 -10.13
N PRO A 296 -3.60 5.62 -11.22
CA PRO A 296 -4.35 6.83 -11.56
C PRO A 296 -5.23 7.23 -10.38
N GLN A 297 -4.67 8.07 -9.55
CA GLN A 297 -5.29 8.58 -8.34
C GLN A 297 -6.03 9.85 -8.72
N GLY A 298 -7.31 9.84 -8.57
CA GLY A 298 -8.05 11.06 -8.33
C GLY A 298 -8.83 11.71 -9.48
N GLU A 299 -8.80 11.21 -10.71
CA GLU A 299 -9.64 11.82 -11.77
C GLU A 299 -11.07 11.24 -11.89
N ARG A 300 -11.43 10.24 -11.08
CA ARG A 300 -12.81 9.69 -11.08
C ARG A 300 -13.77 10.34 -10.08
N ALA A 301 -13.35 11.36 -9.33
CA ALA A 301 -14.18 11.96 -8.28
C ALA A 301 -14.92 13.24 -8.72
N GLU A 302 -14.82 13.67 -9.99
CA GLU A 302 -15.52 14.86 -10.49
C GLU A 302 -16.23 14.59 -11.83
N GLN A 303 -17.08 13.56 -11.90
CA GLN A 303 -18.15 13.47 -12.90
C GLN A 303 -19.40 12.79 -12.31
#